data_22fa2da7d964a2facd6a35e63a2ff0fc
#
_entry.id   22fa2da7d964a2facd6a35e63a2ff0fc
#
_cell.length_a   1.000
_cell.length_b   1.000
_cell.length_c   1.000
_cell.angle_alpha   90.00
_cell.angle_beta   90.00
_cell.angle_gamma   90.00
#
_symmetry.space_group_name_H-M   'P 1'
#
loop_
_entity.id
_entity.type
_entity.pdbx_description
1 polymer ?
#
loop_
_entity_poly.entity_id
_entity_poly.type
_entity_poly.pdbx_seq_one_letter_code
_entity_poly.pdbx_strand_id
1 'polypeptide(L)'
;GAAQIFCSSLKVSGETADCQGWGCLPGYVEANKDILVRFTKALYKAMDYGSQEANYDEVAGYVADICGTDKASVLEQAKEGNWIDNKTLLQYLGDGTLKNYYETQQKNFIDAGDIDKEVPVEDYVLFDVMEEAGK
;
A
#
# COMPACT_ATOMS: atom_id res chain seq x y z
N GLY A 1 17.72 18.10 -19.42
CA GLY A 1 18.88 17.64 -18.67
C GLY A 1 18.56 16.33 -18.02
N ALA A 2 19.43 15.33 -18.13
CA ALA A 2 19.21 14.02 -17.53
C ALA A 2 19.35 14.12 -16.01
N ALA A 3 18.33 13.71 -15.27
CA ALA A 3 18.45 13.46 -13.83
C ALA A 3 19.11 12.10 -13.63
N GLN A 4 19.99 12.00 -12.63
CA GLN A 4 20.52 10.71 -12.17
C GLN A 4 19.77 10.28 -10.92
N ILE A 5 19.35 9.00 -10.89
CA ILE A 5 18.81 8.39 -9.68
C ILE A 5 19.96 8.24 -8.67
N PHE A 6 19.88 8.96 -7.58
CA PHE A 6 20.86 8.89 -6.50
C PHE A 6 20.63 7.65 -5.61
N CYS A 7 19.37 7.40 -5.25
CA CYS A 7 18.97 6.28 -4.40
C CYS A 7 17.52 5.88 -4.70
N SER A 8 17.18 4.61 -4.51
CA SER A 8 15.81 4.11 -4.54
C SER A 8 15.44 3.62 -3.12
N SER A 9 14.20 3.87 -2.69
CA SER A 9 13.67 3.34 -1.41
C SER A 9 13.78 1.82 -1.31
N LEU A 10 13.75 1.11 -2.44
CA LEU A 10 13.97 -0.34 -2.51
C LEU A 10 15.37 -0.79 -2.07
N LYS A 11 16.34 0.11 -2.04
CA LYS A 11 17.75 -0.16 -1.66
C LYS A 11 18.09 0.32 -0.26
N VAL A 12 17.19 1.05 0.37
CA VAL A 12 17.34 1.51 1.75
C VAL A 12 16.68 0.46 2.65
N SER A 13 17.28 0.13 3.78
CA SER A 13 16.76 -0.87 4.72
C SER A 13 15.34 -0.53 5.19
N GLY A 14 14.62 -1.50 5.77
CA GLY A 14 13.21 -1.43 6.16
C GLY A 14 12.76 -0.25 7.05
N GLU A 15 13.67 0.67 7.36
CA GLU A 15 13.40 1.95 8.04
C GLU A 15 12.66 2.97 7.14
N THR A 16 12.50 2.67 5.86
CA THR A 16 11.81 3.53 4.87
C THR A 16 10.47 2.95 4.42
N ALA A 17 9.79 2.18 5.28
CA ALA A 17 8.47 1.65 4.95
C ALA A 17 7.51 2.79 4.60
N ASP A 18 6.94 2.73 3.40
CA ASP A 18 5.90 3.63 2.92
C ASP A 18 4.61 2.84 2.77
N CYS A 19 3.73 2.95 3.77
CA CYS A 19 2.45 2.28 3.78
C CYS A 19 1.41 3.20 3.15
N GLN A 20 0.97 2.87 1.95
CA GLN A 20 -0.17 3.52 1.32
C GLN A 20 -1.43 2.70 1.56
N GLY A 21 -2.56 3.38 1.75
CA GLY A 21 -3.82 2.71 2.04
C GLY A 21 -5.04 3.57 1.71
N TRP A 22 -6.18 2.93 1.76
CA TRP A 22 -7.48 3.59 1.67
C TRP A 22 -7.96 3.97 3.07
N GLY A 23 -8.45 5.19 3.23
CA GLY A 23 -8.97 5.67 4.50
C GLY A 23 -10.48 5.91 4.45
N CYS A 24 -11.15 5.76 5.60
CA CYS A 24 -12.53 6.14 5.78
C CYS A 24 -12.75 6.74 7.18
N LEU A 25 -13.88 7.41 7.35
CA LEU A 25 -14.25 7.99 8.65
C LEU A 25 -14.62 6.88 9.66
N PRO A 26 -14.28 7.03 10.96
CA PRO A 26 -14.57 6.01 11.98
C PRO A 26 -16.05 5.61 12.03
N GLY A 27 -16.98 6.55 12.02
CA GLY A 27 -18.42 6.27 12.01
C GLY A 27 -18.91 5.50 10.77
N TYR A 28 -18.17 5.54 9.66
CA TYR A 28 -18.47 4.72 8.48
C TYR A 28 -18.11 3.25 8.71
N VAL A 29 -17.02 2.99 9.41
CA VAL A 29 -16.55 1.63 9.74
C VAL A 29 -17.61 0.86 10.52
N GLU A 30 -18.13 1.46 11.60
CA GLU A 30 -19.13 0.84 12.47
C GLU A 30 -20.41 0.46 11.71
N ALA A 31 -20.85 1.33 10.79
CA ALA A 31 -22.10 1.14 10.07
C ALA A 31 -21.99 0.27 8.82
N ASN A 32 -20.77 0.06 8.27
CA ASN A 32 -20.57 -0.50 6.93
C ASN A 32 -19.44 -1.52 6.85
N LYS A 33 -19.19 -2.27 7.91
CA LYS A 33 -18.06 -3.24 7.95
C LYS A 33 -18.13 -4.25 6.78
N ASP A 34 -19.31 -4.73 6.43
CA ASP A 34 -19.51 -5.67 5.34
C ASP A 34 -19.10 -5.07 3.96
N ILE A 35 -19.36 -3.78 3.77
CA ILE A 35 -18.93 -3.07 2.55
C ILE A 35 -17.40 -2.97 2.53
N LEU A 36 -16.77 -2.63 3.65
CA LEU A 36 -15.32 -2.55 3.75
C LEU A 36 -14.64 -3.89 3.48
N VAL A 37 -15.18 -4.98 4.02
CA VAL A 37 -14.66 -6.34 3.74
C VAL A 37 -14.76 -6.67 2.25
N ARG A 38 -15.92 -6.39 1.61
CA ARG A 38 -16.09 -6.62 0.16
C ARG A 38 -15.19 -5.74 -0.68
N PHE A 39 -15.02 -4.49 -0.31
CA PHE A 39 -14.10 -3.56 -0.98
C PHE A 39 -12.65 -4.05 -0.85
N THR A 40 -12.21 -4.42 0.36
CA THR A 40 -10.87 -4.97 0.59
C THR A 40 -10.64 -6.26 -0.20
N LYS A 41 -11.65 -7.13 -0.28
CA LYS A 41 -11.61 -8.32 -1.14
C LYS A 41 -11.38 -7.99 -2.62
N ALA A 42 -12.00 -6.92 -3.11
CA ALA A 42 -11.79 -6.46 -4.48
C ALA A 42 -10.38 -5.88 -4.68
N LEU A 43 -9.86 -5.15 -3.70
CA LEU A 43 -8.47 -4.66 -3.71
C LEU A 43 -7.48 -5.82 -3.74
N TYR A 44 -7.69 -6.87 -2.97
CA TYR A 44 -6.83 -8.07 -2.97
C TYR A 44 -6.76 -8.74 -4.35
N LYS A 45 -7.91 -8.84 -5.03
CA LYS A 45 -7.93 -9.34 -6.42
C LYS A 45 -7.17 -8.42 -7.38
N ALA A 46 -7.28 -7.10 -7.20
CA ALA A 46 -6.53 -6.15 -8.01
C ALA A 46 -5.01 -6.23 -7.73
N MET A 47 -4.61 -6.45 -6.48
CA MET A 47 -3.21 -6.69 -6.10
C MET A 47 -2.66 -7.96 -6.77
N ASP A 48 -3.40 -9.06 -6.72
CA ASP A 48 -3.01 -10.32 -7.37
C ASP A 48 -2.85 -10.16 -8.89
N TYR A 49 -3.69 -9.35 -9.51
CA TYR A 49 -3.59 -9.04 -10.93
C TYR A 49 -2.41 -8.11 -11.23
N GLY A 50 -2.31 -7.01 -10.47
CA GLY A 50 -1.31 -5.96 -10.69
C GLY A 50 0.11 -6.35 -10.32
N SER A 51 0.32 -7.37 -9.46
CA SER A 51 1.64 -7.87 -9.09
C SER A 51 2.30 -8.75 -10.16
N GLN A 52 1.54 -9.19 -11.17
CA GLN A 52 2.07 -10.03 -12.24
C GLN A 52 2.67 -9.18 -13.35
N GLU A 53 3.95 -9.38 -13.65
CA GLU A 53 4.65 -8.66 -14.73
C GLU A 53 3.94 -8.73 -16.09
N ALA A 54 3.28 -9.86 -16.37
CA ALA A 54 2.50 -10.05 -17.59
C ALA A 54 1.37 -9.03 -17.76
N ASN A 55 0.89 -8.43 -16.67
CA ASN A 55 -0.21 -7.47 -16.66
C ASN A 55 0.27 -6.01 -16.59
N TYR A 56 1.58 -5.77 -16.42
CA TYR A 56 2.10 -4.40 -16.24
C TYR A 56 1.78 -3.48 -17.42
N ASP A 57 1.82 -3.98 -18.64
CA ASP A 57 1.50 -3.18 -19.82
C ASP A 57 0.03 -2.73 -19.83
N GLU A 58 -0.90 -3.60 -19.45
CA GLU A 58 -2.31 -3.27 -19.35
C GLU A 58 -2.59 -2.31 -18.20
N VAL A 59 -2.04 -2.60 -17.01
CA VAL A 59 -2.16 -1.73 -15.82
C VAL A 59 -1.59 -0.35 -16.09
N ALA A 60 -0.43 -0.26 -16.76
CA ALA A 60 0.16 1.02 -17.16
C ALA A 60 -0.77 1.81 -18.11
N GLY A 61 -1.51 1.12 -18.97
CA GLY A 61 -2.54 1.75 -19.81
C GLY A 61 -3.65 2.40 -18.98
N TYR A 62 -4.21 1.67 -18.02
CA TYR A 62 -5.26 2.21 -17.13
C TYR A 62 -4.78 3.42 -16.33
N VAL A 63 -3.57 3.35 -15.77
CA VAL A 63 -2.99 4.47 -15.01
C VAL A 63 -2.73 5.67 -15.91
N ALA A 64 -2.19 5.46 -17.12
CA ALA A 64 -1.93 6.53 -18.08
C ALA A 64 -3.22 7.25 -18.46
N ASP A 65 -4.30 6.51 -18.73
CA ASP A 65 -5.61 7.06 -19.09
C ASP A 65 -6.21 7.90 -17.96
N ILE A 66 -6.12 7.41 -16.70
CA ILE A 66 -6.68 8.10 -15.54
C ILE A 66 -5.87 9.36 -15.19
N CYS A 67 -4.53 9.26 -15.25
CA CYS A 67 -3.63 10.34 -14.86
C CYS A 67 -3.33 11.32 -15.99
N GLY A 68 -3.75 11.04 -17.23
CA GLY A 68 -3.45 11.87 -18.40
C GLY A 68 -1.94 11.93 -18.71
N THR A 69 -1.23 10.84 -18.53
CA THR A 69 0.22 10.73 -18.72
C THR A 69 0.58 9.71 -19.81
N ASP A 70 1.87 9.64 -20.15
CA ASP A 70 2.37 8.69 -21.15
C ASP A 70 2.49 7.27 -20.57
N LYS A 71 1.90 6.27 -21.26
CA LYS A 71 1.91 4.88 -20.87
C LYS A 71 3.34 4.31 -20.73
N ALA A 72 4.26 4.68 -21.62
CA ALA A 72 5.63 4.18 -21.56
C ALA A 72 6.34 4.64 -20.28
N SER A 73 6.10 5.89 -19.88
CA SER A 73 6.61 6.43 -18.62
C SER A 73 6.05 5.73 -17.40
N VAL A 74 4.74 5.38 -17.40
CA VAL A 74 4.12 4.61 -16.31
C VAL A 74 4.71 3.20 -16.25
N LEU A 75 4.91 2.55 -17.39
CA LEU A 75 5.47 1.21 -17.46
C LEU A 75 6.92 1.14 -16.94
N GLU A 76 7.73 2.17 -17.21
CA GLU A 76 9.07 2.28 -16.64
C GLU A 76 9.03 2.44 -15.11
N GLN A 77 8.11 3.26 -14.59
CA GLN A 77 7.93 3.43 -13.14
C GLN A 77 7.42 2.16 -12.46
N ALA A 78 6.59 1.36 -13.14
CA ALA A 78 6.09 0.10 -12.59
C ALA A 78 7.20 -0.87 -12.24
N LYS A 79 8.35 -0.83 -12.94
CA LYS A 79 9.52 -1.67 -12.68
C LYS A 79 10.29 -1.27 -11.42
N GLU A 80 10.10 -0.05 -10.93
CA GLU A 80 10.74 0.47 -9.71
C GLU A 80 9.93 0.14 -8.44
N GLY A 81 8.69 -0.33 -8.56
CA GLY A 81 7.82 -0.70 -7.45
C GLY A 81 8.03 -2.12 -6.97
N ASN A 82 7.78 -2.37 -5.69
CA ASN A 82 7.62 -3.71 -5.12
C ASN A 82 6.13 -4.02 -4.99
N TRP A 83 5.56 -4.61 -6.03
CA TRP A 83 4.13 -4.93 -6.11
C TRP A 83 3.87 -6.29 -5.46
N ILE A 84 3.42 -6.27 -4.22
CA ILE A 84 3.10 -7.49 -3.48
C ILE A 84 1.70 -8.00 -3.85
N ASP A 85 1.55 -9.33 -3.89
CA ASP A 85 0.27 -10.00 -4.05
C ASP A 85 -0.49 -10.09 -2.72
N ASN A 86 -1.75 -10.48 -2.79
CA ASN A 86 -2.60 -10.69 -1.62
C ASN A 86 -2.01 -11.70 -0.63
N LYS A 87 -1.44 -12.79 -1.12
CA LYS A 87 -0.84 -13.84 -0.28
C LYS A 87 0.30 -13.27 0.57
N THR A 88 1.17 -12.48 -0.03
CA THR A 88 2.29 -11.83 0.66
C THR A 88 1.78 -10.82 1.70
N LEU A 89 0.75 -10.02 1.35
CA LEU A 89 0.14 -9.10 2.30
C LEU A 89 -0.47 -9.80 3.51
N LEU A 90 -1.21 -10.89 3.29
CA LEU A 90 -1.80 -11.68 4.38
C LEU A 90 -0.74 -12.38 5.25
N GLN A 91 0.39 -12.77 4.68
CA GLN A 91 1.54 -13.24 5.45
C GLN A 91 2.07 -12.11 6.36
N TYR A 92 2.31 -10.91 5.82
CA TYR A 92 2.79 -9.75 6.60
C TYR A 92 1.82 -9.33 7.69
N LEU A 93 0.51 -9.50 7.45
CA LEU A 93 -0.52 -9.29 8.45
C LEU A 93 -0.41 -10.31 9.59
N GLY A 94 -0.25 -11.59 9.25
CA GLY A 94 -0.21 -12.69 10.22
C GLY A 94 1.08 -12.78 11.03
N ASP A 95 2.22 -12.37 10.49
CA ASP A 95 3.53 -12.43 11.16
C ASP A 95 3.94 -11.11 11.84
N GLY A 96 3.11 -10.07 11.76
CA GLY A 96 3.34 -8.76 12.36
C GLY A 96 4.22 -7.81 11.54
N THR A 97 4.71 -8.23 10.39
CA THR A 97 5.53 -7.39 9.50
C THR A 97 4.79 -6.13 9.07
N LEU A 98 3.50 -6.25 8.70
CA LEU A 98 2.69 -5.11 8.30
C LEU A 98 2.52 -4.09 9.44
N LYS A 99 2.25 -4.57 10.66
CA LYS A 99 2.17 -3.70 11.84
C LYS A 99 3.47 -2.94 12.06
N ASN A 100 4.60 -3.63 12.01
CA ASN A 100 5.93 -3.02 12.17
C ASN A 100 6.21 -1.94 11.10
N TYR A 101 5.71 -2.10 9.87
CA TYR A 101 5.83 -1.07 8.84
C TYR A 101 5.07 0.21 9.23
N TYR A 102 3.84 0.10 9.73
CA TYR A 102 3.07 1.26 10.20
C TYR A 102 3.71 1.93 11.43
N GLU A 103 4.23 1.14 12.39
CA GLU A 103 4.96 1.66 13.55
C GLU A 103 6.22 2.43 13.13
N THR A 104 7.00 1.87 12.19
CA THR A 104 8.19 2.51 11.63
C THR A 104 7.85 3.81 10.91
N GLN A 105 6.80 3.81 10.08
CA GLN A 105 6.34 5.00 9.37
C GLN A 105 5.89 6.08 10.36
N GLN A 106 5.10 5.73 11.37
CA GLN A 106 4.68 6.65 12.43
C GLN A 106 5.87 7.25 13.17
N LYS A 107 6.85 6.41 13.54
CA LYS A 107 8.08 6.90 14.17
C LYS A 107 8.82 7.91 13.30
N ASN A 108 8.93 7.65 11.99
CA ASN A 108 9.59 8.58 11.07
C ASN A 108 8.87 9.94 11.02
N PHE A 109 7.53 9.96 11.04
CA PHE A 109 6.76 11.20 11.12
C PHE A 109 6.92 11.94 12.45
N ILE A 110 7.05 11.22 13.58
CA ILE A 110 7.34 11.81 14.87
C ILE A 110 8.75 12.44 14.87
N ASP A 111 9.75 11.70 14.39
CA ASP A 111 11.13 12.15 14.32
C ASP A 111 11.30 13.36 13.38
N ALA A 112 10.46 13.46 12.34
CA ALA A 112 10.40 14.61 11.44
C ALA A 112 9.65 15.81 12.04
N GLY A 113 8.88 15.62 13.12
CA GLY A 113 8.05 16.66 13.73
C GLY A 113 6.70 16.90 13.04
N ASP A 114 6.27 15.98 12.19
CA ASP A 114 4.99 16.06 11.45
C ASP A 114 3.80 15.63 12.33
N ILE A 115 4.04 14.76 13.31
CA ILE A 115 3.07 14.36 14.33
C ILE A 115 3.67 14.42 15.73
N ASP A 116 2.85 14.78 16.71
CA ASP A 116 3.33 15.09 18.07
C ASP A 116 3.47 13.87 18.97
N LYS A 117 2.76 12.78 18.69
CA LYS A 117 2.68 11.61 19.57
C LYS A 117 2.37 10.33 18.83
N GLU A 118 2.80 9.23 19.43
CA GLU A 118 2.44 7.88 19.00
C GLU A 118 0.96 7.56 19.27
N VAL A 119 0.34 6.84 18.34
CA VAL A 119 -1.01 6.29 18.43
C VAL A 119 -0.90 4.78 18.15
N PRO A 120 -1.56 3.91 18.92
CA PRO A 120 -1.56 2.47 18.62
C PRO A 120 -2.02 2.22 17.19
N VAL A 121 -1.29 1.39 16.45
CA VAL A 121 -1.59 1.11 15.02
C VAL A 121 -2.99 0.53 14.86
N GLU A 122 -3.44 -0.24 15.81
CA GLU A 122 -4.76 -0.86 15.86
C GLU A 122 -5.91 0.16 15.93
N ASP A 123 -5.63 1.40 16.36
CA ASP A 123 -6.65 2.46 16.46
C ASP A 123 -6.97 3.09 15.10
N TYR A 124 -6.10 2.90 14.09
CA TYR A 124 -6.28 3.51 12.77
C TYR A 124 -6.12 2.53 11.58
N VAL A 125 -5.62 1.32 11.80
CA VAL A 125 -5.53 0.28 10.78
C VAL A 125 -6.54 -0.82 11.07
N LEU A 126 -7.43 -1.10 10.11
CA LEU A 126 -8.52 -2.07 10.25
C LEU A 126 -8.01 -3.50 9.95
N PHE A 127 -7.14 -4.03 10.80
CA PHE A 127 -6.57 -5.37 10.64
C PHE A 127 -7.64 -6.46 10.57
N ASP A 128 -8.70 -6.34 11.38
CA ASP A 128 -9.81 -7.28 11.41
C ASP A 128 -10.60 -7.33 10.08
N VAL A 129 -10.77 -6.18 9.42
CA VAL A 129 -11.37 -6.11 8.07
C VAL A 129 -10.46 -6.78 7.04
N MET A 130 -9.14 -6.56 7.15
CA MET A 130 -8.15 -7.17 6.25
C MET A 130 -8.13 -8.69 6.41
N GLU A 131 -8.13 -9.19 7.64
CA GLU A 131 -8.17 -10.63 7.93
C GLU A 131 -9.47 -11.28 7.42
N GLU A 132 -10.62 -10.64 7.62
CA GLU A 132 -11.91 -11.13 7.15
C GLU A 132 -11.98 -11.14 5.62
N ALA A 133 -11.42 -10.15 4.96
CA ALA A 133 -11.33 -10.08 3.51
C ALA A 133 -10.43 -11.17 2.91
N GLY A 134 -9.45 -11.66 3.66
CA GLY A 134 -8.54 -12.73 3.23
C GLY A 134 -9.12 -14.15 3.33
N LYS A 135 -10.28 -14.31 3.94
CA LYS A 135 -11.00 -15.60 4.06
C LYS A 135 -11.87 -15.85 2.84
#